data_2a09320281c56349eed195b160e17bf0
#
_entry.id   2a09320281c56349eed195b160e17bf0
#
_cell.length_a   1.000
_cell.length_b   1.000
_cell.length_c   1.000
_cell.angle_alpha   90.00
_cell.angle_beta   90.00
_cell.angle_gamma   90.00
#
_symmetry.space_group_name_H-M   'P 1'
#
loop_
_entity.id
_entity.type
_entity.pdbx_description
1 polymer ?
#
loop_
_entity_poly.entity_id
_entity_poly.type
_entity_poly.pdbx_seq_one_letter_code
_entity_poly.pdbx_strand_id
1 'polypeptide(L)'
;MNYQKDINNTDLNSYGQSNVPSDKILVNKEIYEYSYKKTEKIVTALYMVTDCMEVDDALKGKIRTLGVELLSYIHKLSHVSSSPVDNHTSVSNSLLNIDEIISLINIANTIGFISDMN
;
A
#
# COMPACT_ATOMS: atom_id res chain seq x y z
N MET A 1 37.25 -37.00 5.24
CA MET A 1 38.11 -35.81 5.24
C MET A 1 37.53 -34.66 4.45
N ASN A 2 36.95 -34.90 3.31
CA ASN A 2 36.29 -33.84 2.52
C ASN A 2 34.89 -33.51 3.00
N TYR A 3 34.36 -34.31 3.89
CA TYR A 3 33.00 -34.13 4.38
C TYR A 3 32.77 -32.84 5.13
N GLN A 4 33.67 -32.45 5.99
CA GLN A 4 33.55 -31.23 6.77
C GLN A 4 33.64 -29.97 5.91
N LYS A 5 34.44 -30.04 4.87
CA LYS A 5 34.64 -28.91 3.95
C LYS A 5 33.40 -28.72 3.08
N ASP A 6 32.80 -29.81 2.64
CA ASP A 6 31.61 -29.74 1.79
C ASP A 6 30.38 -29.28 2.58
N ILE A 7 30.25 -29.74 3.82
CA ILE A 7 29.19 -29.31 4.73
C ILE A 7 29.29 -27.82 5.04
N ASN A 8 30.50 -27.36 5.35
CA ASN A 8 30.74 -25.95 5.64
C ASN A 8 30.46 -25.05 4.43
N ASN A 9 30.81 -25.49 3.24
CA ASN A 9 30.52 -24.75 2.03
C ASN A 9 29.04 -24.68 1.75
N THR A 10 28.30 -25.76 2.01
CA THR A 10 26.86 -25.78 1.83
C THR A 10 26.17 -24.85 2.82
N ASP A 11 26.60 -24.89 4.05
CA ASP A 11 26.04 -24.04 5.10
C ASP A 11 26.31 -22.56 4.82
N LEU A 12 27.54 -22.23 4.40
CA LEU A 12 27.91 -20.85 4.05
C LEU A 12 27.09 -20.33 2.86
N ASN A 13 26.88 -21.14 1.85
CA ASN A 13 26.05 -20.78 0.71
C ASN A 13 24.60 -20.59 1.09
N SER A 14 24.09 -21.42 2.00
CA SER A 14 22.74 -21.32 2.51
C SER A 14 22.54 -20.00 3.26
N TYR A 15 23.49 -19.59 4.08
CA TYR A 15 23.43 -18.34 4.82
C TYR A 15 23.68 -17.10 3.94
N GLY A 16 24.43 -17.22 2.89
CA GLY A 16 24.80 -16.09 2.03
C GLY A 16 23.76 -15.71 0.99
N GLN A 17 22.84 -16.63 0.63
CA GLN A 17 21.93 -16.41 -0.49
C GLN A 17 20.60 -15.80 -0.10
N SER A 18 20.07 -16.12 1.05
CA SER A 18 18.76 -15.60 1.42
C SER A 18 18.52 -15.80 2.91
N ASN A 19 18.24 -14.71 3.60
CA ASN A 19 17.74 -14.76 4.96
C ASN A 19 16.23 -14.98 5.01
N VAL A 20 15.55 -14.99 3.86
CA VAL A 20 14.11 -15.12 3.77
C VAL A 20 13.78 -16.34 2.91
N PRO A 21 12.99 -17.31 3.42
CA PRO A 21 12.52 -18.44 2.62
C PRO A 21 11.73 -17.97 1.40
N SER A 22 11.86 -18.69 0.29
CA SER A 22 11.13 -18.42 -0.94
C SER A 22 9.62 -18.30 -0.72
N ASP A 23 9.08 -19.09 0.19
CA ASP A 23 7.66 -19.08 0.52
C ASP A 23 7.20 -17.75 1.12
N LYS A 24 8.03 -17.14 1.98
CA LYS A 24 7.73 -15.82 2.55
C LYS A 24 7.77 -14.71 1.50
N ILE A 25 8.67 -14.79 0.54
CA ILE A 25 8.75 -13.83 -0.56
C ILE A 25 7.48 -13.90 -1.41
N LEU A 26 7.03 -15.11 -1.75
CA LEU A 26 5.81 -15.32 -2.53
C LEU A 26 4.56 -14.84 -1.79
N VAL A 27 4.43 -15.16 -0.50
CA VAL A 27 3.31 -14.73 0.35
C VAL A 27 3.26 -13.21 0.44
N ASN A 28 4.41 -12.56 0.66
CA ASN A 28 4.48 -11.11 0.71
C ASN A 28 4.10 -10.47 -0.63
N LYS A 29 4.54 -11.03 -1.74
CA LYS A 29 4.17 -10.57 -3.07
C LYS A 29 2.67 -10.67 -3.30
N GLU A 30 2.06 -11.78 -2.95
CA GLU A 30 0.61 -11.98 -3.08
C GLU A 30 -0.18 -11.00 -2.22
N ILE A 31 0.27 -10.75 -0.98
CA ILE A 31 -0.35 -9.76 -0.08
C ILE A 31 -0.26 -8.36 -0.67
N TYR A 32 0.88 -7.97 -1.21
CA TYR A 32 1.06 -6.65 -1.82
C TYR A 32 0.22 -6.49 -3.10
N GLU A 33 0.15 -7.51 -3.94
CA GLU A 33 -0.71 -7.50 -5.12
C GLU A 33 -2.18 -7.41 -4.75
N TYR A 34 -2.61 -8.15 -3.74
CA TYR A 34 -3.97 -8.08 -3.22
C TYR A 34 -4.29 -6.68 -2.68
N SER A 35 -3.39 -6.12 -1.88
CA SER A 35 -3.53 -4.78 -1.31
C SER A 35 -3.58 -3.72 -2.40
N TYR A 36 -2.76 -3.84 -3.42
CA TYR A 36 -2.77 -2.94 -4.57
C TYR A 36 -4.11 -2.96 -5.31
N LYS A 37 -4.59 -4.15 -5.66
CA LYS A 37 -5.89 -4.30 -6.34
C LYS A 37 -7.05 -3.80 -5.49
N LYS A 38 -7.00 -4.04 -4.18
CA LYS A 38 -8.02 -3.53 -3.27
C LYS A 38 -7.97 -2.00 -3.20
N THR A 39 -6.78 -1.43 -3.19
CA THR A 39 -6.60 0.02 -3.20
C THR A 39 -7.10 0.66 -4.49
N GLU A 40 -6.90 0.02 -5.65
CA GLU A 40 -7.50 0.47 -6.92
C GLU A 40 -9.02 0.61 -6.80
N LYS A 41 -9.68 -0.38 -6.22
CA LYS A 41 -11.13 -0.35 -6.01
C LYS A 41 -11.55 0.77 -5.06
N ILE A 42 -10.79 0.97 -3.99
CA ILE A 42 -11.04 2.05 -3.04
C ILE A 42 -10.92 3.42 -3.73
N VAL A 43 -9.86 3.62 -4.50
CA VAL A 43 -9.65 4.89 -5.24
C VAL A 43 -10.79 5.09 -6.24
N THR A 44 -11.18 4.06 -6.96
CA THR A 44 -12.34 4.12 -7.86
C THR A 44 -13.60 4.54 -7.10
N ALA A 45 -13.86 3.95 -5.94
CA ALA A 45 -15.00 4.31 -5.11
C ALA A 45 -14.93 5.78 -4.63
N LEU A 46 -13.73 6.27 -4.27
CA LEU A 46 -13.55 7.67 -3.91
C LEU A 46 -13.92 8.61 -5.05
N TYR A 47 -13.56 8.28 -6.28
CA TYR A 47 -13.97 9.07 -7.45
C TYR A 47 -15.48 9.04 -7.65
N MET A 48 -16.09 7.87 -7.53
CA MET A 48 -17.54 7.72 -7.68
C MET A 48 -18.30 8.52 -6.61
N VAL A 49 -17.88 8.42 -5.35
CA VAL A 49 -18.51 9.15 -4.25
C VAL A 49 -18.34 10.65 -4.41
N THR A 50 -17.14 11.08 -4.79
CA THR A 50 -16.86 12.52 -4.97
C THR A 50 -17.53 13.10 -6.23
N ASP A 51 -17.91 12.27 -7.21
CA ASP A 51 -18.72 12.74 -8.33
C ASP A 51 -20.12 13.21 -7.90
N CYS A 52 -20.61 12.68 -6.79
CA CYS A 52 -21.89 13.14 -6.22
C CYS A 52 -21.80 14.51 -5.56
N MET A 53 -20.59 15.04 -5.38
CA MET A 53 -20.37 16.39 -4.85
C MET A 53 -20.61 17.41 -5.96
N GLU A 54 -21.66 18.22 -5.83
CA GLU A 54 -22.11 19.15 -6.87
C GLU A 54 -21.14 20.28 -7.17
N VAL A 55 -20.29 20.61 -6.21
CA VAL A 55 -19.36 21.73 -6.33
C VAL A 55 -17.95 21.20 -6.54
N ASP A 56 -17.22 21.80 -7.47
CA ASP A 56 -15.78 21.56 -7.61
C ASP A 56 -15.06 22.24 -6.45
N ASP A 57 -15.04 21.57 -5.32
CA ASP A 57 -14.51 22.04 -4.06
C ASP A 57 -13.07 21.51 -3.84
N ALA A 58 -12.30 22.29 -3.09
CA ALA A 58 -10.98 21.88 -2.63
C ALA A 58 -11.02 20.53 -1.89
N LEU A 59 -12.10 20.25 -1.16
CA LEU A 59 -12.33 19.00 -0.46
C LEU A 59 -12.35 17.80 -1.43
N LYS A 60 -13.13 17.92 -2.50
CA LYS A 60 -13.20 16.90 -3.56
C LYS A 60 -11.82 16.63 -4.19
N GLY A 61 -11.13 17.69 -4.57
CA GLY A 61 -9.80 17.59 -5.17
C GLY A 61 -8.79 16.94 -4.23
N LYS A 62 -8.83 17.31 -2.95
CA LYS A 62 -7.90 16.76 -1.95
C LYS A 62 -8.15 15.27 -1.69
N ILE A 63 -9.40 14.85 -1.58
CA ILE A 63 -9.75 13.41 -1.42
C ILE A 63 -9.21 12.60 -2.58
N ARG A 64 -9.39 13.08 -3.80
CA ARG A 64 -8.91 12.39 -5.01
C ARG A 64 -7.38 12.32 -5.07
N THR A 65 -6.71 13.41 -4.77
CA THR A 65 -5.24 13.46 -4.72
C THR A 65 -4.68 12.47 -3.71
N LEU A 66 -5.22 12.46 -2.51
CA LEU A 66 -4.78 11.52 -1.46
C LEU A 66 -5.01 10.07 -1.84
N GLY A 67 -6.12 9.77 -2.53
CA GLY A 67 -6.41 8.43 -3.03
C GLY A 67 -5.38 7.97 -4.05
N VAL A 68 -5.02 8.82 -5.01
CA VAL A 68 -4.01 8.50 -6.02
C VAL A 68 -2.62 8.35 -5.38
N GLU A 69 -2.27 9.19 -4.42
CA GLU A 69 -1.03 9.07 -3.67
C GLU A 69 -0.97 7.77 -2.87
N LEU A 70 -2.07 7.39 -2.23
CA LEU A 70 -2.18 6.12 -1.51
C LEU A 70 -1.88 4.95 -2.44
N LEU A 71 -2.47 4.94 -3.63
CA LEU A 71 -2.21 3.91 -4.64
C LEU A 71 -0.72 3.85 -5.00
N SER A 72 -0.07 5.00 -5.15
CA SER A 72 1.37 5.08 -5.43
C SER A 72 2.23 4.49 -4.30
N TYR A 73 1.89 4.77 -3.04
CA TYR A 73 2.62 4.20 -1.90
C TYR A 73 2.47 2.69 -1.82
N ILE A 74 1.27 2.17 -2.04
CA ILE A 74 1.01 0.72 -2.05
C ILE A 74 1.73 0.07 -3.23
N HIS A 75 1.76 0.72 -4.39
CA HIS A 75 2.50 0.23 -5.56
C HIS A 75 4.00 0.08 -5.25
N LYS A 76 4.60 1.05 -4.55
CA LYS A 76 6.00 0.96 -4.15
C LYS A 76 6.28 -0.23 -3.25
N LEU A 77 5.35 -0.59 -2.38
CA LEU A 77 5.49 -1.75 -1.50
C LEU A 77 5.49 -3.08 -2.26
N SER A 78 4.90 -3.14 -3.45
CA SER A 78 4.86 -4.35 -4.28
C SER A 78 6.16 -4.62 -5.01
N HIS A 79 7.10 -3.67 -5.03
CA HIS A 79 8.41 -3.85 -5.65
C HIS A 79 9.42 -4.46 -4.69
N VAL A 80 9.98 -5.62 -5.06
CA VAL A 80 10.95 -6.37 -4.26
C VAL A 80 12.26 -5.61 -4.08
N SER A 81 12.55 -4.67 -4.97
CA SER A 81 13.79 -3.88 -4.97
C SER A 81 13.79 -2.73 -3.97
N SER A 82 12.69 -2.46 -3.30
CA SER A 82 12.60 -1.37 -2.34
C SER A 82 13.39 -1.69 -1.07
N SER A 83 14.12 -0.70 -0.56
CA SER A 83 14.84 -0.85 0.71
C SER A 83 13.85 -0.95 1.88
N PRO A 84 14.25 -1.56 3.03
CA PRO A 84 13.40 -1.59 4.21
C PRO A 84 13.00 -0.20 4.71
N VAL A 85 13.87 0.79 4.56
CA VAL A 85 13.57 2.18 4.93
C VAL A 85 12.48 2.76 4.04
N ASP A 86 12.58 2.55 2.73
CA ASP A 86 11.58 3.01 1.78
C ASP A 86 10.22 2.34 2.02
N ASN A 87 10.22 1.06 2.35
CA ASN A 87 9.01 0.34 2.70
C ASN A 87 8.35 0.90 3.96
N HIS A 88 9.14 1.18 4.99
CA HIS A 88 8.63 1.77 6.22
C HIS A 88 8.02 3.15 5.95
N THR A 89 8.69 3.98 5.18
CA THR A 89 8.21 5.30 4.78
C THR A 89 6.90 5.20 3.99
N SER A 90 6.82 4.27 3.05
CA SER A 90 5.61 4.05 2.25
C SER A 90 4.43 3.57 3.10
N VAL A 91 4.65 2.68 4.06
CA VAL A 91 3.61 2.23 5.00
C VAL A 91 3.12 3.39 5.86
N SER A 92 4.04 4.17 6.44
CA SER A 92 3.70 5.33 7.28
C SER A 92 2.89 6.36 6.50
N ASN A 93 3.32 6.69 5.30
CA ASN A 93 2.62 7.64 4.44
C ASN A 93 1.23 7.12 4.02
N SER A 94 1.10 5.83 3.75
CA SER A 94 -0.18 5.20 3.45
C SER A 94 -1.17 5.34 4.60
N LEU A 95 -0.72 5.10 5.83
CA LEU A 95 -1.57 5.23 7.02
C LEU A 95 -2.01 6.67 7.24
N LEU A 96 -1.11 7.64 7.08
CA LEU A 96 -1.43 9.06 7.19
C LEU A 96 -2.45 9.48 6.12
N ASN A 97 -2.31 9.02 4.89
CA ASN A 97 -3.24 9.32 3.81
C ASN A 97 -4.62 8.74 4.08
N ILE A 98 -4.69 7.51 4.59
CA ILE A 98 -5.96 6.87 4.96
C ILE A 98 -6.67 7.69 6.05
N ASP A 99 -5.96 8.08 7.10
CA ASP A 99 -6.54 8.87 8.17
C ASP A 99 -7.06 10.22 7.67
N GLU A 100 -6.31 10.88 6.81
CA GLU A 100 -6.72 12.16 6.23
C GLU A 100 -7.93 12.00 5.32
N ILE A 101 -7.97 10.96 4.47
CA ILE A 101 -9.12 10.67 3.61
C ILE A 101 -10.38 10.47 4.45
N ILE A 102 -10.29 9.67 5.52
CA ILE A 102 -11.42 9.42 6.42
C ILE A 102 -11.93 10.73 7.01
N SER A 103 -11.02 11.58 7.48
CA SER A 103 -11.39 12.89 8.04
C SER A 103 -12.11 13.79 7.03
N LEU A 104 -11.60 13.82 5.80
CA LEU A 104 -12.20 14.64 4.74
C LEU A 104 -13.58 14.12 4.30
N ILE A 105 -13.75 12.80 4.25
CA ILE A 105 -15.05 12.18 3.96
C ILE A 105 -16.05 12.49 5.07
N ASN A 106 -15.62 12.43 6.34
CA ASN A 106 -16.47 12.78 7.47
C ASN A 106 -16.91 14.25 7.42
N ILE A 107 -16.02 15.15 7.05
CA ILE A 107 -16.36 16.55 6.83
C ILE A 107 -17.39 16.68 5.69
N ALA A 108 -17.15 16.04 4.57
CA ALA A 108 -18.04 16.08 3.41
C ALA A 108 -19.46 15.56 3.77
N ASN A 109 -19.53 14.51 4.56
CA ASN A 109 -20.80 13.97 5.05
C ASN A 109 -21.49 14.93 5.99
N THR A 110 -20.77 15.52 6.93
CA THR A 110 -21.31 16.46 7.92
C THR A 110 -21.91 17.70 7.28
N ILE A 111 -21.26 18.23 6.24
CA ILE A 111 -21.74 19.44 5.55
C ILE A 111 -22.76 19.14 4.43
N GLY A 112 -23.09 17.86 4.23
CA GLY A 112 -24.12 17.45 3.29
C GLY A 112 -23.66 17.30 1.84
N PHE A 113 -22.38 17.30 1.56
CA PHE A 113 -21.85 17.08 0.20
C PHE A 113 -21.97 15.61 -0.23
N ILE A 114 -21.97 14.69 0.74
CA ILE A 114 -22.15 13.25 0.53
C ILE A 114 -23.27 12.83 1.49
N SER A 115 -24.23 12.05 1.01
CA SER A 115 -25.29 11.52 1.87
C SER A 115 -24.87 10.17 2.44
N ASP A 116 -25.46 9.79 3.58
CA ASP A 116 -25.25 8.49 4.23
C ASP A 116 -25.69 7.31 3.33
N MET A 117 -26.52 7.60 2.33
CA MET A 117 -27.02 6.62 1.36
C MET A 117 -26.03 6.37 0.20
N ASN A 118 -25.06 7.20 0.05
CA ASN A 118 -24.03 7.07 -0.97
C ASN A 118 -22.85 6.29 -0.41
#